data_ebaa7a73a43476f1746357cc6bd634f4
#
_entry.id   ebaa7a73a43476f1746357cc6bd634f4
#
_cell.length_a   1.000
_cell.length_b   1.000
_cell.length_c   1.000
_cell.angle_alpha   90.00
_cell.angle_beta   90.00
_cell.angle_gamma   90.00
#
_symmetry.space_group_name_H-M   'P 1'
#
loop_
_entity.id
_entity.type
_entity.pdbx_description
1 polymer ?
#
loop_
_entity_poly.entity_id
_entity_poly.type
_entity_poly.pdbx_seq_one_letter_code
_entity_poly.pdbx_strand_id
1 'polypeptide(L)'
;TCGIGHTRWATHGKPSVVNAHPHTSCDGRIAIVHNGIIENFAELREELEGRGHHFKSETDTEVFAHLIEEAYAETHDLMASVREACTHVVGAYGLAAVCADEPGVIAVARKDSPIVVGVGETGSYVASDVIALIDATRDVVVLEDGQFAKLTPAGVEYTDEAGNVIEPKVTHIDWDLDMAEKGGYPDFMLKEIHEQPRVVR
;
A
#
# COMPACT_ATOMS: atom_id res chain seq x y z
N THR A 1 0.54 18.45 3.35
CA THR A 1 0.04 17.89 2.10
C THR A 1 0.16 16.37 2.21
N CYS A 2 -0.88 15.65 1.83
CA CYS A 2 -0.94 14.20 1.84
C CYS A 2 -1.30 13.73 0.42
N GLY A 3 -0.80 12.57 -0.01
CA GLY A 3 -1.10 12.01 -1.31
C GLY A 3 -0.60 10.59 -1.46
N ILE A 4 -1.24 9.85 -2.35
CA ILE A 4 -0.86 8.48 -2.74
C ILE A 4 -0.65 8.42 -4.26
N GLY A 5 0.17 7.51 -4.73
CA GLY A 5 0.47 7.32 -6.14
C GLY A 5 0.94 5.90 -6.43
N HIS A 6 0.84 5.49 -7.70
CA HIS A 6 1.17 4.13 -8.12
C HIS A 6 1.60 4.07 -9.57
N THR A 7 2.62 3.27 -9.89
CA THR A 7 3.11 3.11 -11.27
C THR A 7 2.46 1.94 -12.02
N ARG A 8 1.71 1.12 -11.33
CA ARG A 8 0.97 -0.08 -11.76
C ARG A 8 1.78 -1.08 -12.62
N TRP A 9 1.86 -2.32 -12.12
CA TRP A 9 2.14 -3.51 -12.91
C TRP A 9 0.80 -4.25 -13.12
N ALA A 10 0.31 -4.34 -14.37
CA ALA A 10 -1.02 -4.87 -14.64
C ALA A 10 -1.09 -6.39 -14.41
N THR A 11 -1.95 -6.82 -13.49
CA THR A 11 -2.30 -8.22 -13.22
C THR A 11 -3.71 -8.54 -13.72
N HIS A 12 -4.73 -7.79 -13.30
CA HIS A 12 -6.11 -7.90 -13.74
C HIS A 12 -6.53 -6.62 -14.49
N GLY A 13 -7.19 -6.79 -15.63
CA GLY A 13 -7.60 -5.69 -16.50
C GLY A 13 -6.42 -5.13 -17.33
N LYS A 14 -6.66 -4.84 -18.61
CA LYS A 14 -5.64 -4.28 -19.52
C LYS A 14 -5.16 -2.90 -19.07
N PRO A 15 -3.93 -2.50 -19.44
CA PRO A 15 -3.47 -1.13 -19.20
C PRO A 15 -4.40 -0.11 -19.86
N SER A 16 -5.06 0.70 -19.03
CA SER A 16 -5.97 1.78 -19.43
C SER A 16 -6.10 2.79 -18.30
N VAL A 17 -6.59 4.00 -18.59
CA VAL A 17 -6.82 5.03 -17.56
C VAL A 17 -7.82 4.56 -16.49
N VAL A 18 -8.86 3.84 -16.89
CA VAL A 18 -9.91 3.33 -15.98
C VAL A 18 -9.36 2.28 -15.01
N ASN A 19 -8.40 1.47 -15.48
CA ASN A 19 -7.77 0.42 -14.68
C ASN A 19 -6.50 0.91 -13.95
N ALA A 20 -6.15 2.19 -14.07
CA ALA A 20 -5.01 2.77 -13.36
C ALA A 20 -5.38 3.09 -11.90
N HIS A 21 -4.39 2.92 -10.99
CA HIS A 21 -4.51 3.42 -9.62
C HIS A 21 -4.34 4.97 -9.58
N PRO A 22 -4.93 5.63 -8.58
CA PRO A 22 -5.74 5.10 -7.49
C PRO A 22 -7.15 4.70 -7.94
N HIS A 23 -7.73 3.67 -7.29
CA HIS A 23 -9.16 3.37 -7.36
C HIS A 23 -9.92 4.13 -6.28
N THR A 24 -11.19 4.45 -6.52
CA THR A 24 -11.98 5.28 -5.61
C THR A 24 -13.29 4.61 -5.24
N SER A 25 -13.83 5.00 -4.08
CA SER A 25 -15.23 4.75 -3.68
C SER A 25 -16.23 5.29 -4.69
N CYS A 26 -17.50 4.92 -4.57
CA CYS A 26 -18.59 5.38 -5.44
C CYS A 26 -18.68 6.91 -5.47
N ASP A 27 -18.58 7.55 -4.31
CA ASP A 27 -18.64 9.00 -4.12
C ASP A 27 -17.30 9.72 -4.36
N GLY A 28 -16.21 8.97 -4.56
CA GLY A 28 -14.87 9.49 -4.80
C GLY A 28 -14.16 10.09 -3.58
N ARG A 29 -14.70 9.90 -2.36
CA ARG A 29 -14.11 10.44 -1.12
C ARG A 29 -12.95 9.62 -0.60
N ILE A 30 -12.94 8.32 -0.86
CA ILE A 30 -11.88 7.39 -0.52
C ILE A 30 -11.11 7.05 -1.78
N ALA A 31 -9.79 7.10 -1.71
CA ALA A 31 -8.90 6.67 -2.78
C ALA A 31 -7.86 5.69 -2.25
N ILE A 32 -7.57 4.66 -3.03
CA ILE A 32 -6.64 3.59 -2.64
C ILE A 32 -5.62 3.28 -3.72
N VAL A 33 -4.45 2.83 -3.28
CA VAL A 33 -3.46 2.15 -4.12
C VAL A 33 -3.13 0.79 -3.50
N HIS A 34 -2.88 -0.21 -4.33
CA HIS A 34 -2.72 -1.59 -3.92
C HIS A 34 -1.69 -2.32 -4.78
N ASN A 35 -0.81 -3.06 -4.12
CA ASN A 35 0.05 -4.08 -4.70
C ASN A 35 -0.40 -5.44 -4.19
N GLY A 36 -0.59 -6.39 -5.09
CA GLY A 36 -0.99 -7.74 -4.74
C GLY A 36 -2.08 -8.30 -5.64
N ILE A 37 -2.75 -9.34 -5.19
CA ILE A 37 -3.85 -9.99 -5.89
C ILE A 37 -4.92 -10.38 -4.87
N ILE A 38 -6.16 -9.99 -5.15
CA ILE A 38 -7.34 -10.35 -4.35
C ILE A 38 -7.98 -11.59 -5.01
N GLU A 39 -7.81 -12.74 -4.38
CA GLU A 39 -8.22 -14.03 -4.96
C GLU A 39 -9.74 -14.18 -5.01
N ASN A 40 -10.46 -13.68 -4.00
CA ASN A 40 -11.92 -13.73 -3.92
C ASN A 40 -12.61 -12.48 -4.50
N PHE A 41 -11.93 -11.71 -5.36
CA PHE A 41 -12.47 -10.43 -5.87
C PHE A 41 -13.78 -10.58 -6.64
N ALA A 42 -13.98 -11.69 -7.36
CA ALA A 42 -15.19 -11.92 -8.16
C ALA A 42 -16.43 -12.06 -7.26
N GLU A 43 -16.31 -12.80 -6.16
CA GLU A 43 -17.39 -12.97 -5.16
C GLU A 43 -17.70 -11.64 -4.46
N LEU A 44 -16.65 -10.95 -3.99
CA LEU A 44 -16.79 -9.64 -3.34
C LEU A 44 -17.42 -8.61 -4.27
N ARG A 45 -17.05 -8.62 -5.54
CA ARG A 45 -17.65 -7.72 -6.55
C ARG A 45 -19.13 -7.98 -6.72
N GLU A 46 -19.55 -9.24 -6.88
CA GLU A 46 -20.95 -9.60 -7.03
C GLU A 46 -21.78 -9.16 -5.80
N GLU A 47 -21.25 -9.38 -4.60
CA GLU A 47 -21.90 -8.95 -3.36
C GLU A 47 -22.02 -7.42 -3.26
N LEU A 48 -20.95 -6.69 -3.57
CA LEU A 48 -20.92 -5.23 -3.52
C LEU A 48 -21.84 -4.61 -4.58
N GLU A 49 -21.86 -5.16 -5.80
CA GLU A 49 -22.81 -4.75 -6.85
C GLU A 49 -24.26 -5.02 -6.41
N GLY A 50 -24.53 -6.14 -5.74
CA GLY A 50 -25.84 -6.46 -5.14
C GLY A 50 -26.26 -5.48 -4.04
N ARG A 51 -25.32 -4.86 -3.35
CA ARG A 51 -25.53 -3.79 -2.34
C ARG A 51 -25.59 -2.38 -2.94
N GLY A 52 -25.40 -2.24 -4.26
CA GLY A 52 -25.56 -0.99 -5.00
C GLY A 52 -24.27 -0.24 -5.32
N HIS A 53 -23.10 -0.87 -5.11
CA HIS A 53 -21.83 -0.28 -5.54
C HIS A 53 -21.67 -0.36 -7.07
N HIS A 54 -21.01 0.64 -7.64
CA HIS A 54 -20.77 0.74 -9.07
C HIS A 54 -19.27 0.67 -9.38
N PHE A 55 -18.87 -0.44 -9.94
CA PHE A 55 -17.49 -0.66 -10.38
C PHE A 55 -17.22 0.03 -11.72
N LYS A 56 -16.12 0.75 -11.80
CA LYS A 56 -15.67 1.48 -12.99
C LYS A 56 -14.58 0.70 -13.73
N SER A 57 -13.78 -0.08 -13.01
CA SER A 57 -12.61 -0.80 -13.54
C SER A 57 -12.86 -2.31 -13.66
N GLU A 58 -11.94 -2.97 -14.34
CA GLU A 58 -11.85 -4.44 -14.44
C GLU A 58 -10.86 -5.02 -13.41
N THR A 59 -10.30 -4.17 -12.51
CA THR A 59 -9.28 -4.61 -11.57
C THR A 59 -9.89 -5.29 -10.36
N ASP A 60 -9.15 -6.18 -9.75
CA ASP A 60 -9.47 -6.75 -8.45
C ASP A 60 -9.39 -5.72 -7.32
N THR A 61 -8.49 -4.75 -7.45
CA THR A 61 -8.23 -3.72 -6.44
C THR A 61 -9.46 -2.90 -6.05
N GLU A 62 -10.37 -2.61 -6.98
CA GLU A 62 -11.51 -1.72 -6.74
C GLU A 62 -12.45 -2.23 -5.64
N VAL A 63 -12.47 -3.56 -5.37
CA VAL A 63 -13.27 -4.11 -4.26
C VAL A 63 -12.84 -3.53 -2.90
N PHE A 64 -11.54 -3.26 -2.69
CA PHE A 64 -11.09 -2.61 -1.46
C PHE A 64 -11.69 -1.21 -1.28
N ALA A 65 -11.78 -0.42 -2.34
CA ALA A 65 -12.35 0.92 -2.25
C ALA A 65 -13.79 0.89 -1.76
N HIS A 66 -14.58 -0.06 -2.25
CA HIS A 66 -15.98 -0.21 -1.87
C HIS A 66 -16.18 -0.87 -0.50
N LEU A 67 -15.34 -1.85 -0.11
CA LEU A 67 -15.36 -2.39 1.24
C LEU A 67 -15.03 -1.32 2.30
N ILE A 68 -14.01 -0.50 2.02
CA ILE A 68 -13.63 0.60 2.90
C ILE A 68 -14.76 1.66 2.95
N GLU A 69 -15.42 1.95 1.83
CA GLU A 69 -16.56 2.86 1.76
C GLU A 69 -17.71 2.42 2.68
N GLU A 70 -18.09 1.13 2.66
CA GLU A 70 -19.12 0.59 3.54
C GLU A 70 -18.72 0.69 5.02
N ALA A 71 -17.52 0.23 5.35
CA ALA A 71 -17.02 0.29 6.72
C ALA A 71 -16.90 1.74 7.23
N TYR A 72 -16.49 2.67 6.34
CA TYR A 72 -16.35 4.08 6.70
C TYR A 72 -17.70 4.77 6.98
N ALA A 73 -18.76 4.36 6.32
CA ALA A 73 -20.11 4.88 6.58
C ALA A 73 -20.57 4.63 8.02
N GLU A 74 -20.04 3.57 8.66
CA GLU A 74 -20.37 3.20 10.05
C GLU A 74 -19.34 3.73 11.05
N THR A 75 -18.05 3.59 10.73
CA THR A 75 -16.95 3.86 11.67
C THR A 75 -16.54 5.32 11.74
N HIS A 76 -16.63 6.04 10.62
CA HIS A 76 -16.05 7.37 10.42
C HIS A 76 -14.56 7.45 10.83
N ASP A 77 -13.82 6.34 10.72
CA ASP A 77 -12.38 6.22 10.95
C ASP A 77 -11.76 5.40 9.82
N LEU A 78 -10.86 6.02 9.05
CA LEU A 78 -10.25 5.39 7.88
C LEU A 78 -9.44 4.14 8.25
N MET A 79 -8.69 4.18 9.37
CA MET A 79 -7.87 3.04 9.78
C MET A 79 -8.73 1.86 10.24
N ALA A 80 -9.81 2.13 11.00
CA ALA A 80 -10.77 1.11 11.38
C ALA A 80 -11.44 0.48 10.15
N SER A 81 -11.81 1.32 9.17
CA SER A 81 -12.45 0.87 7.92
C SER A 81 -11.49 0.02 7.06
N VAL A 82 -10.22 0.40 6.98
CA VAL A 82 -9.20 -0.41 6.28
C VAL A 82 -9.02 -1.75 6.98
N ARG A 83 -8.97 -1.78 8.31
CA ARG A 83 -8.84 -3.03 9.06
C ARG A 83 -10.04 -3.94 8.84
N GLU A 84 -11.25 -3.41 8.89
CA GLU A 84 -12.48 -4.16 8.61
C GLU A 84 -12.48 -4.73 7.19
N ALA A 85 -12.17 -3.92 6.18
CA ALA A 85 -12.11 -4.34 4.79
C ALA A 85 -11.11 -5.50 4.59
N CYS A 86 -9.96 -5.49 5.29
CA CYS A 86 -8.96 -6.55 5.22
C CYS A 86 -9.48 -7.90 5.73
N THR A 87 -10.49 -7.93 6.61
CA THR A 87 -11.09 -9.19 7.11
C THR A 87 -11.86 -9.95 6.04
N HIS A 88 -12.35 -9.26 5.01
CA HIS A 88 -13.14 -9.84 3.91
C HIS A 88 -12.27 -10.34 2.76
N VAL A 89 -11.01 -9.91 2.68
CA VAL A 89 -10.15 -10.16 1.52
C VAL A 89 -9.27 -11.39 1.72
N VAL A 90 -9.31 -12.27 0.72
CA VAL A 90 -8.39 -13.42 0.60
C VAL A 90 -7.36 -13.07 -0.46
N GLY A 91 -6.07 -13.24 -0.14
CA GLY A 91 -4.96 -12.96 -1.04
C GLY A 91 -3.88 -12.08 -0.44
N ALA A 92 -2.98 -11.58 -1.29
CA ALA A 92 -1.86 -10.73 -0.92
C ALA A 92 -2.18 -9.25 -1.16
N TYR A 93 -1.82 -8.39 -0.22
CA TYR A 93 -1.99 -6.95 -0.37
C TYR A 93 -0.92 -6.12 0.35
N GLY A 94 -0.47 -5.09 -0.34
CA GLY A 94 0.15 -3.90 0.23
C GLY A 94 -0.73 -2.71 -0.14
N LEU A 95 -1.53 -2.24 0.81
CA LEU A 95 -2.60 -1.26 0.61
C LEU A 95 -2.25 0.07 1.26
N ALA A 96 -2.50 1.17 0.57
CA ALA A 96 -2.56 2.50 1.17
C ALA A 96 -3.84 3.22 0.75
N ALA A 97 -4.53 3.82 1.71
CA ALA A 97 -5.80 4.51 1.55
C ALA A 97 -5.75 5.93 2.11
N VAL A 98 -6.49 6.83 1.47
CA VAL A 98 -6.74 8.20 1.94
C VAL A 98 -8.22 8.50 1.86
N CYS A 99 -8.71 9.39 2.75
CA CYS A 99 -10.09 9.85 2.77
C CYS A 99 -10.16 11.39 2.78
N ALA A 100 -11.07 11.95 1.99
CA ALA A 100 -11.27 13.40 1.94
C ALA A 100 -11.74 13.99 3.28
N ASP A 101 -12.42 13.20 4.11
CA ASP A 101 -12.92 13.62 5.42
C ASP A 101 -11.85 13.57 6.53
N GLU A 102 -10.73 12.86 6.28
CA GLU A 102 -9.58 12.79 7.18
C GLU A 102 -8.32 13.34 6.51
N PRO A 103 -8.24 14.64 6.24
CA PRO A 103 -7.11 15.23 5.53
C PRO A 103 -5.81 15.05 6.31
N GLY A 104 -4.78 14.55 5.64
CA GLY A 104 -3.47 14.30 6.26
C GLY A 104 -3.30 12.90 6.85
N VAL A 105 -4.32 12.04 6.76
CA VAL A 105 -4.24 10.62 7.17
C VAL A 105 -3.96 9.74 5.96
N ILE A 106 -3.01 8.81 6.11
CA ILE A 106 -2.83 7.66 5.22
C ILE A 106 -2.96 6.40 6.08
N ALA A 107 -3.92 5.55 5.75
CA ALA A 107 -4.07 4.24 6.37
C ALA A 107 -3.42 3.17 5.49
N VAL A 108 -2.60 2.32 6.10
CA VAL A 108 -1.75 1.33 5.43
C VAL A 108 -1.99 -0.05 6.04
N ALA A 109 -2.07 -1.06 5.19
CA ALA A 109 -2.21 -2.46 5.60
C ALA A 109 -1.30 -3.36 4.75
N ARG A 110 -0.73 -4.41 5.38
CA ARG A 110 0.13 -5.36 4.70
C ARG A 110 -0.26 -6.81 4.98
N LYS A 111 -0.26 -7.61 3.89
CA LYS A 111 -0.25 -9.07 3.92
C LYS A 111 0.46 -9.59 2.66
N ASP A 112 1.54 -10.34 2.83
CA ASP A 112 2.37 -10.97 1.78
C ASP A 112 3.07 -9.98 0.81
N SER A 113 2.47 -8.84 0.47
CA SER A 113 3.07 -7.81 -0.39
C SER A 113 3.85 -6.78 0.44
N PRO A 114 5.11 -6.46 0.09
CA PRO A 114 5.97 -5.61 0.92
C PRO A 114 5.43 -4.19 1.05
N ILE A 115 5.52 -3.65 2.27
CA ILE A 115 5.30 -2.25 2.60
C ILE A 115 6.39 -1.78 3.55
N VAL A 116 6.96 -0.63 3.26
CA VAL A 116 7.96 0.05 4.06
C VAL A 116 7.43 1.43 4.46
N VAL A 117 7.54 1.77 5.74
CA VAL A 117 7.19 3.08 6.28
C VAL A 117 8.46 3.76 6.74
N GLY A 118 8.68 5.00 6.30
CA GLY A 118 9.79 5.82 6.70
C GLY A 118 9.33 7.07 7.47
N VAL A 119 10.07 7.46 8.49
CA VAL A 119 9.85 8.71 9.22
C VAL A 119 11.04 9.62 8.97
N GLY A 120 10.82 10.72 8.27
CA GLY A 120 11.83 11.71 7.96
C GLY A 120 11.57 13.04 8.68
N GLU A 121 12.50 13.97 8.55
CA GLU A 121 12.41 15.31 9.18
C GLU A 121 11.20 16.11 8.68
N THR A 122 10.80 15.91 7.42
CA THR A 122 9.74 16.70 6.76
C THR A 122 8.39 15.99 6.70
N GLY A 123 8.30 14.73 7.16
CA GLY A 123 7.07 13.96 7.15
C GLY A 123 7.28 12.46 7.23
N SER A 124 6.18 11.73 7.13
CA SER A 124 6.17 10.28 7.08
C SER A 124 5.83 9.80 5.66
N TYR A 125 6.44 8.70 5.27
CA TYR A 125 6.38 8.16 3.92
C TYR A 125 6.01 6.68 3.94
N VAL A 126 5.36 6.22 2.89
CA VAL A 126 5.07 4.80 2.66
C VAL A 126 5.43 4.42 1.23
N ALA A 127 6.05 3.27 1.05
CA ALA A 127 6.39 2.73 -0.26
C ALA A 127 6.36 1.19 -0.24
N SER A 128 6.38 0.57 -1.41
CA SER A 128 6.55 -0.87 -1.56
C SER A 128 8.02 -1.32 -1.49
N ASP A 129 8.96 -0.38 -1.62
CA ASP A 129 10.39 -0.66 -1.59
C ASP A 129 11.13 0.49 -0.88
N VAL A 130 12.18 0.14 -0.13
CA VAL A 130 13.03 1.08 0.61
C VAL A 130 13.75 2.06 -0.32
N ILE A 131 14.08 1.67 -1.54
CA ILE A 131 14.75 2.51 -2.54
C ILE A 131 13.95 3.79 -2.80
N ALA A 132 12.62 3.73 -2.78
CA ALA A 132 11.77 4.89 -2.98
C ALA A 132 11.81 5.90 -1.81
N LEU A 133 12.32 5.51 -0.64
CA LEU A 133 12.35 6.33 0.57
C LEU A 133 13.74 6.85 0.93
N ILE A 134 14.81 6.30 0.35
CA ILE A 134 16.18 6.50 0.81
C ILE A 134 16.65 7.97 0.75
N ASP A 135 16.09 8.76 -0.18
CA ASP A 135 16.36 10.20 -0.27
C ASP A 135 15.64 11.02 0.82
N ALA A 136 14.56 10.49 1.37
CA ALA A 136 13.76 11.17 2.37
C ALA A 136 14.13 10.75 3.79
N THR A 137 14.45 9.47 3.99
CA THR A 137 14.85 8.91 5.28
C THR A 137 15.58 7.58 5.10
N ARG A 138 16.51 7.30 6.03
CA ARG A 138 17.20 6.01 6.13
C ARG A 138 16.67 5.15 7.27
N ASP A 139 15.83 5.69 8.13
CA ASP A 139 15.19 4.96 9.23
C ASP A 139 13.81 4.50 8.78
N VAL A 140 13.67 3.19 8.62
CA VAL A 140 12.48 2.59 8.06
C VAL A 140 11.94 1.47 8.93
N VAL A 141 10.64 1.26 8.85
CA VAL A 141 9.91 0.12 9.40
C VAL A 141 9.40 -0.71 8.24
N VAL A 142 9.86 -1.94 8.11
CA VAL A 142 9.26 -2.91 7.20
C VAL A 142 8.08 -3.54 7.93
N LEU A 143 6.86 -3.30 7.47
CA LEU A 143 5.69 -3.93 8.08
C LEU A 143 5.74 -5.44 7.93
N GLU A 144 5.31 -6.17 8.93
CA GLU A 144 5.08 -7.62 8.89
C GLU A 144 3.62 -7.90 8.48
N ASP A 145 3.31 -9.15 8.15
CA ASP A 145 1.95 -9.55 7.79
C ASP A 145 0.99 -9.33 8.95
N GLY A 146 -0.19 -8.78 8.65
CA GLY A 146 -1.19 -8.42 9.64
C GLY A 146 -0.86 -7.15 10.42
N GLN A 147 0.19 -6.41 10.04
CA GLN A 147 0.46 -5.09 10.63
C GLN A 147 -0.14 -3.96 9.79
N PHE A 148 -0.54 -2.92 10.52
CA PHE A 148 -1.14 -1.71 10.00
C PHE A 148 -0.34 -0.49 10.44
N ALA A 149 -0.36 0.57 9.61
CA ALA A 149 0.25 1.85 9.96
C ALA A 149 -0.70 3.01 9.62
N LYS A 150 -0.93 3.89 10.60
CA LYS A 150 -1.67 5.15 10.43
C LYS A 150 -0.68 6.29 10.40
N LEU A 151 -0.43 6.85 9.21
CA LEU A 151 0.44 8.01 9.04
C LEU A 151 -0.39 9.27 9.21
N THR A 152 0.10 10.20 10.02
CA THR A 152 -0.50 11.52 10.27
C THR A 152 0.58 12.60 10.28
N PRO A 153 0.25 13.89 10.25
CA PRO A 153 1.23 14.96 10.45
C PRO A 153 1.93 14.92 11.82
N ALA A 154 1.35 14.23 12.81
CA ALA A 154 1.92 14.09 14.15
C ALA A 154 2.90 12.91 14.27
N GLY A 155 2.91 12.00 13.30
CA GLY A 155 3.75 10.80 13.30
C GLY A 155 3.01 9.58 12.78
N VAL A 156 3.56 8.40 13.06
CA VAL A 156 3.03 7.11 12.62
C VAL A 156 2.66 6.26 13.84
N GLU A 157 1.46 5.74 13.83
CA GLU A 157 0.99 4.71 14.77
C GLU A 157 0.97 3.36 14.07
N TYR A 158 1.48 2.33 14.75
CA TYR A 158 1.51 0.96 14.24
C TYR A 158 0.60 0.08 15.09
N THR A 159 -0.20 -0.76 14.44
CA THR A 159 -1.13 -1.67 15.12
C THR A 159 -1.11 -3.07 14.51
N ASP A 160 -1.56 -4.06 15.28
CA ASP A 160 -1.84 -5.41 14.80
C ASP A 160 -3.27 -5.52 14.21
N GLU A 161 -3.64 -6.73 13.77
CA GLU A 161 -4.97 -7.03 13.24
C GLU A 161 -6.10 -6.75 14.23
N ALA A 162 -5.85 -6.92 15.52
CA ALA A 162 -6.82 -6.64 16.58
C ALA A 162 -6.91 -5.15 16.95
N GLY A 163 -6.05 -4.31 16.36
CA GLY A 163 -5.99 -2.88 16.64
C GLY A 163 -5.17 -2.52 17.88
N ASN A 164 -4.43 -3.48 18.48
CA ASN A 164 -3.51 -3.16 19.55
C ASN A 164 -2.30 -2.41 19.02
N VAL A 165 -1.89 -1.35 19.71
CA VAL A 165 -0.68 -0.62 19.38
C VAL A 165 0.54 -1.52 19.58
N ILE A 166 1.42 -1.56 18.57
CA ILE A 166 2.66 -2.32 18.59
C ILE A 166 3.87 -1.38 18.49
N GLU A 167 4.99 -1.79 19.07
CA GLU A 167 6.25 -1.08 18.92
C GLU A 167 6.97 -1.56 17.64
N PRO A 168 7.21 -0.67 16.65
CA PRO A 168 7.79 -1.08 15.38
C PRO A 168 9.29 -1.34 15.51
N LYS A 169 9.79 -2.29 14.73
CA LYS A 169 11.23 -2.52 14.56
C LYS A 169 11.79 -1.55 13.52
N VAL A 170 12.45 -0.50 13.99
CA VAL A 170 13.14 0.43 13.10
C VAL A 170 14.45 -0.21 12.60
N THR A 171 14.67 -0.12 11.29
CA THR A 171 15.89 -0.57 10.63
C THR A 171 16.56 0.61 9.96
N HIS A 172 17.85 0.83 10.24
CA HIS A 172 18.65 1.84 9.56
C HIS A 172 19.24 1.28 8.26
N ILE A 173 19.13 2.03 7.18
CA ILE A 173 19.63 1.66 5.85
C ILE A 173 21.02 2.27 5.63
N ASP A 174 22.05 1.44 5.69
CA ASP A 174 23.45 1.86 5.60
C ASP A 174 23.99 1.94 4.17
N TRP A 175 23.32 1.31 3.20
CA TRP A 175 23.79 1.29 1.82
C TRP A 175 23.34 2.53 1.04
N ASP A 176 24.18 2.94 0.07
CA ASP A 176 23.96 4.12 -0.75
C ASP A 176 23.13 3.82 -2.00
N LEU A 177 22.51 4.89 -2.55
CA LEU A 177 21.77 4.85 -3.82
C LEU A 177 22.61 4.28 -4.97
N ASP A 178 23.95 4.51 -4.97
CA ASP A 178 24.86 3.95 -5.97
C ASP A 178 24.81 2.41 -6.03
N MET A 179 24.51 1.75 -4.90
CA MET A 179 24.31 0.29 -4.87
C MET A 179 22.96 -0.13 -5.43
N ALA A 180 21.95 0.74 -5.32
CA ALA A 180 20.62 0.54 -5.87
C ALA A 180 20.53 0.94 -7.35
N GLU A 181 21.48 1.73 -7.87
CA GLU A 181 21.55 2.12 -9.26
C GLU A 181 22.07 1.00 -10.16
N LYS A 182 21.86 1.13 -11.48
CA LYS A 182 22.31 0.13 -12.46
C LYS A 182 23.82 -0.05 -12.54
N GLY A 183 24.63 0.80 -11.90
CA GLY A 183 26.09 0.67 -11.82
C GLY A 183 26.77 0.64 -13.20
N GLY A 184 26.24 1.38 -14.20
CA GLY A 184 26.74 1.39 -15.56
C GLY A 184 26.17 0.29 -16.47
N TYR A 185 25.32 -0.60 -15.96
CA TYR A 185 24.64 -1.62 -16.75
C TYR A 185 23.35 -1.07 -17.40
N PRO A 186 22.95 -1.58 -18.57
CA PRO A 186 21.74 -1.12 -19.27
C PRO A 186 20.43 -1.48 -18.50
N ASP A 187 20.46 -2.58 -17.72
CA ASP A 187 19.34 -3.04 -16.91
C ASP A 187 19.81 -3.70 -15.59
N PHE A 188 18.91 -3.81 -14.62
CA PHE A 188 19.20 -4.39 -13.31
C PHE A 188 19.52 -5.87 -13.38
N MET A 189 18.83 -6.63 -14.24
CA MET A 189 19.08 -8.08 -14.38
C MET A 189 20.52 -8.35 -14.80
N LEU A 190 21.06 -7.59 -15.74
CA LEU A 190 22.43 -7.76 -16.19
C LEU A 190 23.43 -7.40 -15.07
N LYS A 191 23.16 -6.34 -14.30
CA LYS A 191 23.93 -5.99 -13.10
C LYS A 191 23.93 -7.16 -12.11
N GLU A 192 22.78 -7.67 -11.73
CA GLU A 192 22.63 -8.75 -10.77
C GLU A 192 23.33 -10.03 -11.22
N ILE A 193 23.26 -10.40 -12.49
CA ILE A 193 23.99 -11.54 -13.06
C ILE A 193 25.50 -11.37 -12.82
N HIS A 194 26.05 -10.17 -13.05
CA HIS A 194 27.45 -9.90 -12.86
C HIS A 194 27.87 -9.80 -11.37
N GLU A 195 26.95 -9.46 -10.48
CA GLU A 195 27.18 -9.38 -9.04
C GLU A 195 27.09 -10.74 -8.34
N GLN A 196 26.42 -11.75 -8.92
CA GLN A 196 26.28 -13.09 -8.33
C GLN A 196 27.59 -13.70 -7.81
N PRO A 197 28.74 -13.65 -8.51
CA PRO A 197 29.97 -14.22 -7.98
C PRO A 197 30.46 -13.60 -6.66
N ARG A 198 30.07 -12.35 -6.38
CA ARG A 198 30.40 -11.63 -5.14
C ARG A 198 29.40 -11.93 -4.03
N VAL A 199 28.12 -12.06 -4.37
CA VAL A 199 27.03 -12.24 -3.40
C VAL A 199 26.94 -13.68 -2.90
N VAL A 200 27.32 -14.67 -3.74
CA VAL A 200 27.25 -16.12 -3.42
C VAL A 200 28.50 -16.62 -2.66
N ARG A 201 29.52 -15.80 -2.45
CA ARG A 201 30.70 -16.12 -1.63
C ARG A 201 30.49 -15.79 -0.16
#